data_2f19d3fd94f07da7010641f574509099
#
_entry.id   2f19d3fd94f07da7010641f574509099
#
_cell.length_a   1.000
_cell.length_b   1.000
_cell.length_c   1.000
_cell.angle_alpha   90.00
_cell.angle_beta   90.00
_cell.angle_gamma   90.00
#
_symmetry.space_group_name_H-M   'P 1'
#
loop_
_entity.id
_entity.type
_entity.pdbx_description
1 polymer ?
#
loop_
_entity_poly.entity_id
_entity_poly.type
_entity_poly.pdbx_seq_one_letter_code
_entity_poly.pdbx_strand_id
1 'polypeptide(L)'
;MRWKTPFKDILPRTAKGRKKSATPRTSAPLTILSLFYLATTLLFVVAKPCFVWAQSASVREGVSTADLLQVMWHGLALDLATAGYASAPLWLLLGIAIWLPQTHVRYIYKVYALLVALVFGCVVVADACLYGFWG
;
A
#
# COMPACT_ATOMS: atom_id res chain seq x y z
N MET A 1 -2.70 30.36 69.91
CA MET A 1 -3.19 30.83 68.61
C MET A 1 -2.16 30.52 67.54
N ARG A 2 -2.43 29.56 66.65
CA ARG A 2 -1.44 29.03 65.66
C ARG A 2 -1.91 29.51 64.26
N TRP A 3 -1.30 30.53 63.73
CA TRP A 3 -1.60 31.07 62.41
C TRP A 3 -1.13 30.06 61.34
N LYS A 4 -2.04 29.38 60.69
CA LYS A 4 -1.80 28.59 59.46
C LYS A 4 -1.82 29.54 58.29
N THR A 5 -0.68 29.76 57.67
CA THR A 5 -0.55 30.58 56.47
C THR A 5 -1.12 29.82 55.25
N PRO A 6 -2.12 30.36 54.57
CA PRO A 6 -2.68 29.78 53.34
C PRO A 6 -1.87 30.30 52.11
N PHE A 7 -0.57 30.00 52.07
CA PHE A 7 0.29 30.50 50.96
C PHE A 7 0.58 29.44 49.90
N LYS A 8 -0.08 28.27 49.93
CA LYS A 8 0.17 27.17 48.97
C LYS A 8 -0.70 27.19 47.72
N ASP A 9 -1.71 28.09 47.68
CA ASP A 9 -2.69 28.07 46.59
C ASP A 9 -2.47 29.15 45.51
N ILE A 10 -1.36 29.90 45.58
CA ILE A 10 -1.07 31.00 44.62
C ILE A 10 0.00 30.62 43.59
N LEU A 11 0.46 29.36 43.58
CA LEU A 11 1.32 28.94 42.48
C LEU A 11 0.45 28.68 41.23
N PRO A 12 0.63 29.47 40.16
CA PRO A 12 -0.06 29.18 38.93
C PRO A 12 0.40 27.77 38.51
N ARG A 13 -0.57 26.85 38.44
CA ARG A 13 -0.38 25.57 37.78
C ARG A 13 0.19 25.88 36.37
N THR A 14 1.48 25.77 36.25
CA THR A 14 2.09 25.75 34.93
C THR A 14 1.41 24.65 34.17
N ALA A 15 0.45 25.04 33.38
CA ALA A 15 -0.18 24.23 32.36
C ALA A 15 0.97 23.77 31.47
N LYS A 16 1.54 22.59 31.78
CA LYS A 16 2.48 21.87 30.94
C LYS A 16 1.69 21.52 29.69
N GLY A 17 1.60 22.53 28.83
CA GLY A 17 0.98 22.46 27.52
C GLY A 17 1.69 21.34 26.75
N ARG A 18 1.12 20.15 26.83
CA ARG A 18 1.39 19.05 25.91
C ARG A 18 1.00 19.58 24.55
N LYS A 19 1.94 20.24 23.86
CA LYS A 19 1.89 20.43 22.42
C LYS A 19 1.81 19.04 21.82
N LYS A 20 0.59 18.50 21.70
CA LYS A 20 0.30 17.48 20.70
C LYS A 20 0.67 18.16 19.40
N SER A 21 1.83 17.81 18.85
CA SER A 21 2.16 18.11 17.47
C SER A 21 0.99 17.60 16.66
N ALA A 22 0.16 18.52 16.20
CA ALA A 22 -0.89 18.26 15.24
C ALA A 22 -0.17 17.91 13.93
N THR A 23 0.25 16.67 13.79
CA THR A 23 0.54 16.13 12.46
C THR A 23 -0.73 16.35 11.64
N PRO A 24 -0.61 17.01 10.50
CA PRO A 24 -1.77 17.34 9.70
C PRO A 24 -2.54 16.05 9.39
N ARG A 25 -3.78 16.02 9.80
CA ARG A 25 -4.71 14.87 9.72
C ARG A 25 -4.92 14.38 8.28
N THR A 26 -4.47 15.17 7.31
CA THR A 26 -4.58 14.93 5.87
C THR A 26 -3.47 14.02 5.31
N SER A 27 -2.34 13.87 5.98
CA SER A 27 -1.23 13.07 5.47
C SER A 27 -1.46 11.55 5.59
N ALA A 28 -2.22 11.11 6.59
CA ALA A 28 -2.44 9.69 6.83
C ALA A 28 -3.13 8.94 5.67
N PRO A 29 -4.23 9.43 5.08
CA PRO A 29 -4.87 8.74 3.96
C PRO A 29 -4.02 8.74 2.68
N LEU A 30 -3.30 9.84 2.40
CA LEU A 30 -2.38 9.91 1.26
C LEU A 30 -1.21 8.93 1.42
N THR A 31 -0.67 8.79 2.63
CA THR A 31 0.39 7.81 2.92
C THR A 31 -0.10 6.38 2.71
N ILE A 32 -1.32 6.05 3.15
CA ILE A 32 -1.91 4.73 2.94
C ILE A 32 -2.07 4.45 1.44
N LEU A 33 -2.54 5.42 0.68
CA LEU A 33 -2.73 5.30 -0.76
C LEU A 33 -1.41 5.10 -1.51
N SER A 34 -0.38 5.91 -1.19
CA SER A 34 0.94 5.78 -1.80
C SER A 34 1.60 4.44 -1.44
N LEU A 35 1.43 3.98 -0.21
CA LEU A 35 1.92 2.68 0.24
C LEU A 35 1.21 1.53 -0.50
N PHE A 36 -0.10 1.63 -0.71
CA PHE A 36 -0.86 0.65 -1.48
C PHE A 36 -0.39 0.58 -2.94
N TYR A 37 -0.23 1.73 -3.59
CA TYR A 37 0.28 1.82 -4.95
C TYR A 37 1.67 1.20 -5.07
N LEU A 38 2.58 1.56 -4.15
CA LEU A 38 3.93 1.03 -4.12
C LEU A 38 3.94 -0.49 -3.88
N ALA A 39 3.15 -0.97 -2.94
CA ALA A 39 3.05 -2.40 -2.63
C ALA A 39 2.52 -3.20 -3.82
N THR A 40 1.50 -2.68 -4.53
CA THR A 40 0.93 -3.32 -5.72
C THR A 40 1.95 -3.35 -6.87
N THR A 41 2.65 -2.24 -7.11
CA THR A 41 3.73 -2.18 -8.12
C THR A 41 4.84 -3.17 -7.79
N LEU A 42 5.29 -3.21 -6.53
CA LEU A 42 6.34 -4.14 -6.09
C LEU A 42 5.93 -5.60 -6.27
N LEU A 43 4.66 -5.91 -5.99
CA LEU A 43 4.11 -7.25 -6.19
C LEU A 43 4.24 -7.70 -7.65
N PHE A 44 3.90 -6.85 -8.63
CA PHE A 44 4.06 -7.15 -10.04
C PHE A 44 5.52 -7.30 -10.44
N VAL A 45 6.40 -6.41 -9.97
CA VAL A 45 7.84 -6.47 -10.27
C VAL A 45 8.46 -7.75 -9.74
N VAL A 46 8.03 -8.24 -8.56
CA VAL A 46 8.53 -9.50 -7.97
C VAL A 46 7.89 -10.74 -8.61
N ALA A 47 6.61 -10.66 -9.00
CA ALA A 47 5.92 -11.78 -9.62
C ALA A 47 6.57 -12.22 -10.94
N LYS A 48 7.11 -11.29 -11.74
CA LYS A 48 7.78 -11.60 -13.01
C LYS A 48 9.00 -12.51 -12.88
N PRO A 49 10.00 -12.19 -12.07
CA PRO A 49 11.15 -13.09 -11.91
C PRO A 49 10.75 -14.42 -11.27
N CYS A 50 9.76 -14.43 -10.38
CA CYS A 50 9.22 -15.68 -9.85
C CYS A 50 8.59 -16.55 -10.95
N PHE A 51 7.83 -15.94 -11.86
CA PHE A 51 7.24 -16.62 -13.00
C PHE A 51 8.32 -17.19 -13.93
N VAL A 52 9.33 -16.38 -14.32
CA VAL A 52 10.45 -16.81 -15.15
C VAL A 52 11.22 -17.95 -14.48
N TRP A 53 11.43 -17.89 -13.18
CA TRP A 53 12.08 -18.94 -12.42
C TRP A 53 11.26 -20.25 -12.41
N ALA A 54 9.96 -20.17 -12.20
CA ALA A 54 9.06 -21.31 -12.22
C ALA A 54 9.01 -21.99 -13.59
N GLN A 55 9.13 -21.20 -14.68
CA GLN A 55 9.13 -21.69 -16.08
C GLN A 55 10.53 -21.86 -16.65
N SER A 56 11.57 -21.88 -15.82
CA SER A 56 12.98 -21.93 -16.26
C SER A 56 13.32 -23.15 -17.13
N ALA A 57 12.56 -24.24 -17.01
CA ALA A 57 12.75 -25.43 -17.85
C ALA A 57 12.36 -25.18 -19.33
N SER A 58 11.28 -24.43 -19.56
CA SER A 58 10.78 -24.11 -20.91
C SER A 58 11.50 -22.92 -21.55
N VAL A 59 12.03 -22.00 -20.74
CA VAL A 59 12.73 -20.78 -21.22
C VAL A 59 14.19 -21.03 -21.54
N ARG A 60 14.76 -22.18 -21.15
CA ARG A 60 16.19 -22.44 -21.15
C ARG A 60 16.84 -22.55 -22.54
N GLU A 61 16.09 -22.78 -23.61
CA GLU A 61 16.65 -22.93 -24.95
C GLU A 61 16.62 -21.61 -25.71
N GLY A 62 17.71 -20.83 -25.64
CA GLY A 62 17.97 -19.72 -26.54
C GLY A 62 17.68 -18.31 -26.03
N VAL A 63 17.22 -18.11 -24.79
CA VAL A 63 16.92 -16.78 -24.25
C VAL A 63 18.10 -16.22 -23.47
N SER A 64 18.64 -15.08 -23.93
CA SER A 64 19.70 -14.36 -23.25
C SER A 64 19.15 -13.65 -21.97
N THR A 65 20.01 -13.51 -20.95
CA THR A 65 19.70 -12.68 -19.77
C THR A 65 19.39 -11.23 -20.14
N ALA A 66 19.97 -10.72 -21.23
CA ALA A 66 19.69 -9.39 -21.74
C ALA A 66 18.25 -9.28 -22.27
N ASP A 67 17.76 -10.30 -22.97
CA ASP A 67 16.38 -10.35 -23.47
C ASP A 67 15.37 -10.38 -22.33
N LEU A 68 15.65 -11.14 -21.26
CA LEU A 68 14.82 -11.17 -20.06
C LEU A 68 14.75 -9.78 -19.38
N LEU A 69 15.89 -9.10 -19.26
CA LEU A 69 15.93 -7.76 -18.68
C LEU A 69 15.12 -6.76 -19.52
N GLN A 70 15.23 -6.85 -20.85
CA GLN A 70 14.49 -6.00 -21.78
C GLN A 70 12.98 -6.23 -21.66
N VAL A 71 12.52 -7.46 -21.59
CA VAL A 71 11.12 -7.81 -21.39
C VAL A 71 10.60 -7.27 -20.02
N MET A 72 11.40 -7.44 -18.97
CA MET A 72 11.04 -6.91 -17.65
C MET A 72 10.92 -5.38 -17.66
N TRP A 73 11.83 -4.69 -18.35
CA TRP A 73 11.82 -3.23 -18.46
C TRP A 73 10.58 -2.71 -19.22
N HIS A 74 10.29 -3.29 -20.38
CA HIS A 74 9.11 -2.93 -21.16
C HIS A 74 7.81 -3.25 -20.42
N GLY A 75 7.77 -4.34 -19.66
CA GLY A 75 6.63 -4.72 -18.86
C GLY A 75 6.39 -3.82 -17.64
N LEU A 76 7.38 -3.05 -17.19
CA LEU A 76 7.26 -2.17 -16.03
C LEU A 76 6.21 -1.06 -16.25
N ALA A 77 6.14 -0.51 -17.46
CA ALA A 77 5.14 0.50 -17.79
C ALA A 77 3.70 -0.03 -17.65
N LEU A 78 3.48 -1.28 -18.06
CA LEU A 78 2.19 -1.95 -17.91
C LEU A 78 1.87 -2.23 -16.43
N ASP A 79 2.85 -2.61 -15.64
CA ASP A 79 2.68 -2.85 -14.20
C ASP A 79 2.28 -1.58 -13.46
N LEU A 80 2.95 -0.46 -13.77
CA LEU A 80 2.63 0.85 -13.21
C LEU A 80 1.22 1.29 -13.59
N ALA A 81 0.82 1.09 -14.86
CA ALA A 81 -0.52 1.39 -15.31
C ALA A 81 -1.57 0.54 -14.58
N THR A 82 -1.33 -0.77 -14.45
CA THR A 82 -2.23 -1.69 -13.75
C THR A 82 -2.35 -1.34 -12.26
N ALA A 83 -1.24 -1.02 -11.61
CA ALA A 83 -1.24 -0.54 -10.22
C ALA A 83 -2.00 0.79 -10.09
N GLY A 84 -1.89 1.68 -11.10
CA GLY A 84 -2.65 2.92 -11.19
C GLY A 84 -4.16 2.66 -11.25
N TYR A 85 -4.61 1.78 -12.14
CA TYR A 85 -6.02 1.39 -12.23
C TYR A 85 -6.53 0.71 -10.95
N ALA A 86 -5.74 -0.17 -10.34
CA ALA A 86 -6.09 -0.79 -9.07
C ALA A 86 -6.19 0.21 -7.92
N SER A 87 -5.44 1.31 -7.96
CA SER A 87 -5.52 2.37 -6.95
C SER A 87 -6.62 3.40 -7.20
N ALA A 88 -7.17 3.48 -8.42
CA ALA A 88 -8.19 4.47 -8.79
C ALA A 88 -9.43 4.48 -7.87
N PRO A 89 -10.04 3.34 -7.48
CA PRO A 89 -11.16 3.33 -6.54
C PRO A 89 -10.79 3.89 -5.16
N LEU A 90 -9.54 3.70 -4.73
CA LEU A 90 -9.06 4.25 -3.46
C LEU A 90 -8.89 5.78 -3.52
N TRP A 91 -8.50 6.31 -4.69
CA TRP A 91 -8.48 7.76 -4.93
C TRP A 91 -9.89 8.37 -4.85
N LEU A 92 -10.87 7.72 -5.46
CA LEU A 92 -12.27 8.12 -5.37
C LEU A 92 -12.76 8.07 -3.93
N LEU A 93 -12.43 7.01 -3.20
CA LEU A 93 -12.78 6.86 -1.80
C LEU A 93 -12.14 7.97 -0.94
N LEU A 94 -10.94 8.40 -1.27
CA LEU A 94 -10.28 9.52 -0.59
C LEU A 94 -11.07 10.82 -0.76
N GLY A 95 -11.59 11.09 -1.97
CA GLY A 95 -12.46 12.23 -2.22
C GLY A 95 -13.75 12.19 -1.41
N ILE A 96 -14.34 11.01 -1.28
CA ILE A 96 -15.59 10.79 -0.51
C ILE A 96 -15.32 10.75 1.01
N ALA A 97 -14.10 10.45 1.43
CA ALA A 97 -13.72 10.33 2.85
C ALA A 97 -13.92 11.60 3.67
N ILE A 98 -14.08 12.76 3.02
CA ILE A 98 -14.43 14.03 3.68
C ILE A 98 -15.80 13.94 4.32
N TRP A 99 -16.72 13.14 3.74
CA TRP A 99 -18.12 13.00 4.14
C TRP A 99 -18.37 11.77 5.03
N LEU A 100 -17.42 10.81 5.04
CA LEU A 100 -17.57 9.58 5.80
C LEU A 100 -16.75 9.58 7.10
N PRO A 101 -17.24 8.93 8.18
CA PRO A 101 -16.45 8.74 9.39
C PRO A 101 -15.23 7.86 9.12
N GLN A 102 -14.09 8.26 9.67
CA GLN A 102 -12.77 7.64 9.41
C GLN A 102 -12.71 6.12 9.69
N THR A 103 -13.55 5.63 10.58
CA THR A 103 -13.63 4.21 10.91
C THR A 103 -14.10 3.38 9.71
N HIS A 104 -15.13 3.84 9.01
CA HIS A 104 -15.66 3.18 7.81
C HIS A 104 -14.67 3.24 6.65
N VAL A 105 -14.01 4.38 6.46
CA VAL A 105 -12.99 4.55 5.42
C VAL A 105 -11.86 3.52 5.60
N ARG A 106 -11.32 3.37 6.81
CA ARG A 106 -10.27 2.39 7.10
C ARG A 106 -10.70 0.94 6.85
N TYR A 107 -11.94 0.61 7.17
CA TYR A 107 -12.48 -0.71 6.92
C TYR A 107 -12.57 -1.00 5.42
N ILE A 108 -13.13 -0.06 4.65
CA ILE A 108 -13.26 -0.18 3.19
C ILE A 108 -11.87 -0.33 2.54
N TYR A 109 -10.86 0.45 2.97
CA TYR A 109 -9.48 0.30 2.47
C TYR A 109 -8.93 -1.10 2.71
N LYS A 110 -9.13 -1.67 3.89
CA LYS A 110 -8.64 -3.02 4.22
C LYS A 110 -9.33 -4.09 3.37
N VAL A 111 -10.65 -4.02 3.25
CA VAL A 111 -11.44 -4.99 2.46
C VAL A 111 -11.05 -4.89 0.99
N TYR A 112 -10.93 -3.68 0.46
CA TYR A 112 -10.51 -3.48 -0.93
C TYR A 112 -9.09 -3.99 -1.19
N ALA A 113 -8.13 -3.69 -0.32
CA ALA A 113 -6.77 -4.17 -0.46
C ALA A 113 -6.69 -5.70 -0.42
N LEU A 114 -7.47 -6.34 0.46
CA LEU A 114 -7.57 -7.80 0.52
C LEU A 114 -8.16 -8.38 -0.77
N LEU A 115 -9.23 -7.77 -1.28
CA LEU A 115 -9.88 -8.20 -2.51
C LEU A 115 -8.95 -8.08 -3.71
N VAL A 116 -8.25 -6.95 -3.85
CA VAL A 116 -7.25 -6.74 -4.90
C VAL A 116 -6.13 -7.78 -4.80
N ALA A 117 -5.57 -8.00 -3.60
CA ALA A 117 -4.51 -8.99 -3.40
C ALA A 117 -4.97 -10.41 -3.76
N LEU A 118 -6.22 -10.77 -3.42
CA LEU A 118 -6.80 -12.06 -3.76
C LEU A 118 -6.99 -12.22 -5.27
N VAL A 119 -7.57 -11.23 -5.94
CA VAL A 119 -7.78 -11.25 -7.40
C VAL A 119 -6.45 -11.39 -8.13
N PHE A 120 -5.47 -10.55 -7.80
CA PHE A 120 -4.16 -10.62 -8.44
C PHE A 120 -3.42 -11.92 -8.11
N GLY A 121 -3.52 -12.41 -6.89
CA GLY A 121 -2.96 -13.71 -6.52
C GLY A 121 -3.57 -14.85 -7.36
N CYS A 122 -4.89 -14.86 -7.54
CA CYS A 122 -5.56 -15.84 -8.39
C CYS A 122 -5.11 -15.73 -9.86
N VAL A 123 -4.96 -14.51 -10.40
CA VAL A 123 -4.49 -14.30 -11.78
C VAL A 123 -3.08 -14.84 -11.96
N VAL A 124 -2.15 -14.54 -11.06
CA VAL A 124 -0.77 -15.03 -11.13
C VAL A 124 -0.71 -16.56 -11.07
N VAL A 125 -1.51 -17.18 -10.19
CA VAL A 125 -1.58 -18.65 -10.09
C VAL A 125 -2.20 -19.25 -11.34
N ALA A 126 -3.27 -18.65 -11.86
CA ALA A 126 -3.93 -19.11 -13.08
C ALA A 126 -2.98 -19.04 -14.27
N ASP A 127 -2.25 -17.93 -14.45
CA ASP A 127 -1.25 -17.77 -15.51
C ASP A 127 -0.14 -18.83 -15.42
N ALA A 128 0.36 -19.08 -14.20
CA ALA A 128 1.39 -20.09 -13.98
C ALA A 128 0.88 -21.51 -14.33
N CYS A 129 -0.37 -21.83 -13.97
CA CYS A 129 -0.99 -23.11 -14.29
C CYS A 129 -1.27 -23.26 -15.79
N LEU A 130 -1.82 -22.20 -16.43
CA LEU A 130 -2.10 -22.24 -17.87
C LEU A 130 -0.82 -22.44 -18.70
N TYR A 131 0.21 -21.70 -18.37
CA TYR A 131 1.49 -21.80 -19.09
C TYR A 131 2.13 -23.18 -18.94
N GLY A 132 2.03 -23.78 -17.76
CA GLY A 132 2.49 -25.17 -17.53
C GLY A 132 1.72 -26.23 -18.32
N PHE A 133 0.48 -25.90 -18.77
CA PHE A 133 -0.36 -26.81 -19.56
C PHE A 133 -0.17 -26.63 -21.08
N TRP A 134 0.14 -25.40 -21.57
CA TRP A 134 0.23 -25.07 -23.00
C TRP A 134 1.69 -24.97 -23.50
N GLY A 135 2.67 -24.87 -22.64
CA GLY A 135 4.12 -24.85 -22.95
C GLY A 135 4.71 -26.21 -22.84
#